data_8335ae81949daa8f2fad751dfe35239b
#
_entry.id   8335ae81949daa8f2fad751dfe35239b
#
_cell.length_a   1.000
_cell.length_b   1.000
_cell.length_c   1.000
_cell.angle_alpha   90.00
_cell.angle_beta   90.00
_cell.angle_gamma   90.00
#
_symmetry.space_group_name_H-M   'P 1'
#
loop_
_entity.id
_entity.type
_entity.pdbx_description
1 polymer ?
#
loop_
_entity_poly.entity_id
_entity_poly.type
_entity_poly.pdbx_seq_one_letter_code
_entity_poly.pdbx_strand_id
1 'polypeptide(L)'
;MHFRTIARLGRFKEVIVTLLKYGFEDLVQRLEFPGIELLKKASKVGRDVGTYVRIRHILEDLGPTFIKIGQIMSLRPDLLPPGLVKELSKLQDHAAFVDNGLISGILEKSMGGSIDQFFSDFDQTPFAAASLCQVHRAVLKKEGFTVAVKVQRPGIRKLMEVDLDILKAIADRLHERSTELKIYDLPNLFRVTKRNLIKELDFTREARNMKIARAYKPDIYVPEVYLDYCSERVMVSEYIEGIKLSESADGITDPHSIAKQGLNTAIKQILEDGYFHADPHPGNIIYSAEKGLCLIDWGMVGRLSERDRYELIDLIRAIVEKDSSLLMETLLRITIKERDVDDRALERELSEVLDLFFSGQIKDLNIGHLLLAIIDLLREYRLKLPPDLVIMIKALVTAEGTARQIYPALNVLTEAETYIKKIASKRYRSEILWHSIKRAFFKFLAIQKDIPVRILRIADKIERDELAIRFRHENLESVNHTLENISNRVAFSVIIAALIIGSSMIITTGIGPFIFGFPALGIIGYLISSLLGLWLIVIIIRTKKY
;
A
#
# COMPACT_ATOMS: atom_id res chain seq x y z
N MET A 1 -21.09 11.92 -27.81
CA MET A 1 -21.04 12.13 -26.34
C MET A 1 -22.06 11.29 -25.54
N HIS A 2 -23.24 11.03 -26.06
CA HIS A 2 -24.35 10.30 -25.37
C HIS A 2 -24.05 8.82 -25.01
N PHE A 3 -23.37 8.06 -25.85
CA PHE A 3 -23.11 6.62 -25.59
C PHE A 3 -22.20 6.37 -24.36
N ARG A 4 -21.20 7.22 -24.12
CA ARG A 4 -20.33 7.12 -22.92
C ARG A 4 -21.09 7.39 -21.63
N THR A 5 -22.07 8.28 -21.64
CA THR A 5 -22.87 8.65 -20.46
C THR A 5 -23.84 7.53 -20.08
N ILE A 6 -24.48 6.88 -21.05
CA ILE A 6 -25.45 5.78 -20.81
C ILE A 6 -24.71 4.53 -20.27
N ALA A 7 -23.55 4.16 -20.85
CA ALA A 7 -22.75 3.04 -20.38
C ALA A 7 -22.24 3.27 -18.95
N ARG A 8 -21.83 4.51 -18.62
CA ARG A 8 -21.43 4.90 -17.25
C ARG A 8 -22.57 4.77 -16.26
N LEU A 9 -23.78 5.21 -16.62
CA LEU A 9 -24.95 5.10 -15.74
C LEU A 9 -25.35 3.63 -15.49
N GLY A 10 -25.33 2.79 -16.54
CA GLY A 10 -25.61 1.36 -16.41
C GLY A 10 -24.61 0.66 -15.49
N ARG A 11 -23.31 0.92 -15.68
CA ARG A 11 -22.24 0.33 -14.87
C ARG A 11 -22.25 0.85 -13.44
N PHE A 12 -22.53 2.15 -13.25
CA PHE A 12 -22.70 2.73 -11.92
C PHE A 12 -23.85 2.06 -11.17
N LYS A 13 -25.01 1.86 -11.83
CA LYS A 13 -26.13 1.13 -11.25
C LYS A 13 -25.74 -0.28 -10.82
N GLU A 14 -24.99 -1.00 -11.65
CA GLU A 14 -24.49 -2.35 -11.34
C GLU A 14 -23.62 -2.35 -10.08
N VAL A 15 -22.68 -1.41 -9.96
CA VAL A 15 -21.83 -1.26 -8.75
C VAL A 15 -22.68 -1.02 -7.50
N ILE A 16 -23.65 -0.09 -7.57
CA ILE A 16 -24.53 0.19 -6.42
C ILE A 16 -25.41 -1.00 -6.07
N VAL A 17 -25.99 -1.70 -7.04
CA VAL A 17 -26.82 -2.88 -6.81
C VAL A 17 -26.00 -4.00 -6.18
N THR A 18 -24.76 -4.21 -6.61
CA THR A 18 -23.87 -5.21 -6.04
C THR A 18 -23.51 -4.87 -4.60
N LEU A 19 -23.21 -3.61 -4.27
CA LEU A 19 -22.97 -3.16 -2.90
C LEU A 19 -24.21 -3.42 -2.00
N LEU A 20 -25.41 -3.10 -2.47
CA LEU A 20 -26.66 -3.34 -1.75
C LEU A 20 -26.93 -4.85 -1.55
N LYS A 21 -26.66 -5.68 -2.57
CA LYS A 21 -26.79 -7.14 -2.54
C LYS A 21 -26.00 -7.74 -1.37
N TYR A 22 -24.80 -7.22 -1.11
CA TYR A 22 -23.90 -7.69 -0.05
C TYR A 22 -24.04 -6.93 1.28
N GLY A 23 -25.08 -6.11 1.47
CA GLY A 23 -25.42 -5.48 2.75
C GLY A 23 -24.59 -4.25 3.11
N PHE A 24 -24.11 -3.50 2.13
CA PHE A 24 -23.41 -2.22 2.33
C PHE A 24 -24.32 -1.01 2.15
N GLU A 25 -25.56 -1.10 2.70
CA GLU A 25 -26.58 -0.03 2.59
C GLU A 25 -26.10 1.30 3.19
N ASP A 26 -25.42 1.26 4.35
CA ASP A 26 -24.90 2.45 5.03
C ASP A 26 -23.85 3.17 4.18
N LEU A 27 -22.96 2.40 3.52
CA LEU A 27 -21.97 2.96 2.60
C LEU A 27 -22.66 3.65 1.42
N VAL A 28 -23.68 2.98 0.83
CA VAL A 28 -24.44 3.50 -0.30
C VAL A 28 -25.23 4.74 0.09
N GLN A 29 -25.78 4.80 1.29
CA GLN A 29 -26.48 6.00 1.81
C GLN A 29 -25.55 7.20 1.94
N ARG A 30 -24.32 6.99 2.44
CA ARG A 30 -23.29 8.05 2.55
C ARG A 30 -22.88 8.65 1.19
N LEU A 31 -23.11 7.92 0.08
CA LEU A 31 -22.81 8.43 -1.25
C LEU A 31 -23.81 9.49 -1.75
N GLU A 32 -25.05 9.50 -1.26
CA GLU A 32 -26.10 10.45 -1.60
C GLU A 32 -26.26 10.75 -3.10
N PHE A 33 -26.20 9.71 -3.94
CA PHE A 33 -26.48 9.88 -5.34
C PHE A 33 -27.99 9.92 -5.61
N PRO A 34 -28.47 10.80 -6.50
CA PRO A 34 -29.89 10.85 -6.87
C PRO A 34 -30.40 9.50 -7.39
N GLY A 35 -31.54 9.02 -6.87
CA GLY A 35 -32.18 7.78 -7.33
C GLY A 35 -31.73 6.49 -6.63
N ILE A 36 -30.83 6.52 -5.67
CA ILE A 36 -30.40 5.34 -4.90
C ILE A 36 -31.59 4.65 -4.20
N GLU A 37 -32.59 5.42 -3.75
CA GLU A 37 -33.78 4.87 -3.07
C GLU A 37 -34.58 3.90 -3.92
N LEU A 38 -34.58 4.09 -5.24
CA LEU A 38 -35.26 3.20 -6.18
C LEU A 38 -34.55 1.84 -6.34
N LEU A 39 -33.29 1.73 -5.93
CA LEU A 39 -32.46 0.54 -6.04
C LEU A 39 -32.45 -0.33 -4.77
N LYS A 40 -33.08 0.10 -3.67
CA LYS A 40 -33.12 -0.61 -2.37
C LYS A 40 -33.85 -1.96 -2.38
N LYS A 41 -34.51 -2.34 -3.47
CA LYS A 41 -35.21 -3.66 -3.61
C LYS A 41 -34.29 -4.84 -3.99
N ALA A 42 -32.97 -4.66 -4.00
CA ALA A 42 -32.06 -5.76 -4.32
C ALA A 42 -32.12 -6.87 -3.27
N SER A 43 -32.17 -8.11 -3.73
CA SER A 43 -32.17 -9.31 -2.88
C SER A 43 -30.90 -9.35 -2.03
N LYS A 44 -31.06 -9.57 -0.73
CA LYS A 44 -29.94 -9.62 0.22
C LYS A 44 -29.31 -11.01 0.22
N VAL A 45 -28.05 -11.10 -0.15
CA VAL A 45 -27.25 -12.33 -0.17
C VAL A 45 -26.07 -12.19 0.80
N GLY A 46 -25.80 -13.23 1.59
CA GLY A 46 -24.54 -13.37 2.32
C GLY A 46 -24.39 -12.55 3.60
N ARG A 47 -25.46 -12.26 4.35
CA ARG A 47 -25.35 -11.58 5.66
C ARG A 47 -24.67 -12.44 6.74
N ASP A 48 -24.68 -13.75 6.57
CA ASP A 48 -24.07 -14.71 7.50
C ASP A 48 -22.54 -14.80 7.33
N VAL A 49 -21.96 -14.08 6.37
CA VAL A 49 -20.54 -14.13 6.04
C VAL A 49 -19.84 -12.87 6.52
N GLY A 50 -18.63 -12.99 7.02
CA GLY A 50 -17.84 -11.86 7.54
C GLY A 50 -17.66 -10.72 6.52
N THR A 51 -17.51 -9.49 7.01
CA THR A 51 -17.43 -8.27 6.17
C THR A 51 -16.35 -8.35 5.09
N TYR A 52 -15.17 -8.88 5.40
CA TYR A 52 -14.06 -8.95 4.44
C TYR A 52 -14.31 -9.97 3.32
N VAL A 53 -15.00 -11.08 3.62
CA VAL A 53 -15.43 -12.06 2.61
C VAL A 53 -16.46 -11.45 1.67
N ARG A 54 -17.39 -10.65 2.20
CA ARG A 54 -18.38 -9.93 1.37
C ARG A 54 -17.72 -8.93 0.43
N ILE A 55 -16.68 -8.20 0.91
CA ILE A 55 -15.88 -7.30 0.07
C ILE A 55 -15.24 -8.09 -1.08
N ARG A 56 -14.62 -9.25 -0.81
CA ARG A 56 -14.04 -10.09 -1.86
C ARG A 56 -15.09 -10.50 -2.90
N HIS A 57 -16.24 -10.98 -2.48
CA HIS A 57 -17.33 -11.37 -3.39
C HIS A 57 -17.86 -10.18 -4.23
N ILE A 58 -17.91 -8.97 -3.68
CA ILE A 58 -18.26 -7.77 -4.44
C ILE A 58 -17.27 -7.56 -5.58
N LEU A 59 -15.97 -7.67 -5.29
CA LEU A 59 -14.92 -7.49 -6.30
C LEU A 59 -14.98 -8.58 -7.37
N GLU A 60 -15.26 -9.82 -7.00
CA GLU A 60 -15.47 -10.95 -7.92
C GLU A 60 -16.68 -10.70 -8.84
N ASP A 61 -17.83 -10.35 -8.27
CA ASP A 61 -19.08 -10.09 -9.02
C ASP A 61 -18.94 -8.89 -9.97
N LEU A 62 -18.20 -7.86 -9.57
CA LEU A 62 -17.97 -6.67 -10.39
C LEU A 62 -16.93 -6.89 -11.52
N GLY A 63 -16.17 -7.99 -11.46
CA GLY A 63 -15.36 -8.49 -12.55
C GLY A 63 -13.95 -7.89 -12.65
N PRO A 64 -13.32 -7.94 -13.85
CA PRO A 64 -11.87 -7.84 -14.04
C PRO A 64 -11.20 -6.64 -13.42
N THR A 65 -11.77 -5.44 -13.58
CA THR A 65 -11.22 -4.20 -13.01
C THR A 65 -11.14 -4.28 -11.48
N PHE A 66 -12.22 -4.73 -10.85
CA PHE A 66 -12.33 -4.78 -9.40
C PHE A 66 -11.50 -5.90 -8.80
N ILE A 67 -11.43 -7.06 -9.46
CA ILE A 67 -10.51 -8.15 -9.09
C ILE A 67 -9.07 -7.64 -9.07
N LYS A 68 -8.64 -6.95 -10.13
CA LYS A 68 -7.27 -6.43 -10.22
C LYS A 68 -6.99 -5.34 -9.20
N ILE A 69 -7.97 -4.48 -8.90
CA ILE A 69 -7.87 -3.52 -7.79
C ILE A 69 -7.68 -4.24 -6.47
N GLY A 70 -8.47 -5.28 -6.19
CA GLY A 70 -8.33 -6.07 -4.97
C GLY A 70 -6.96 -6.73 -4.86
N GLN A 71 -6.44 -7.28 -5.95
CA GLN A 71 -5.08 -7.84 -6.00
C GLN A 71 -4.01 -6.77 -5.72
N ILE A 72 -4.08 -5.59 -6.35
CA ILE A 72 -3.17 -4.47 -6.08
C ILE A 72 -3.28 -4.02 -4.61
N MET A 73 -4.49 -3.98 -4.07
CA MET A 73 -4.73 -3.60 -2.67
C MET A 73 -4.21 -4.66 -1.69
N SER A 74 -4.24 -5.94 -2.04
CA SER A 74 -3.65 -7.01 -1.22
C SER A 74 -2.12 -6.89 -1.06
N LEU A 75 -1.47 -6.10 -1.94
CA LEU A 75 -0.04 -5.77 -1.86
C LEU A 75 0.25 -4.66 -0.86
N ARG A 76 -0.76 -4.12 -0.18
CA ARG A 76 -0.64 -2.98 0.74
C ARG A 76 -1.12 -3.34 2.16
N PRO A 77 -0.46 -4.32 2.83
CA PRO A 77 -0.79 -4.66 4.22
C PRO A 77 -0.58 -3.49 5.19
N ASP A 78 0.21 -2.49 4.81
CA ASP A 78 0.42 -1.24 5.54
C ASP A 78 -0.83 -0.34 5.60
N LEU A 79 -1.77 -0.47 4.66
CA LEU A 79 -2.95 0.38 4.54
C LEU A 79 -4.24 -0.32 4.95
N LEU A 80 -4.30 -1.64 4.86
CA LEU A 80 -5.54 -2.41 5.05
C LEU A 80 -5.45 -3.31 6.29
N PRO A 81 -6.61 -3.58 6.94
CA PRO A 81 -6.66 -4.57 8.03
C PRO A 81 -6.17 -5.95 7.56
N PRO A 82 -5.43 -6.71 8.40
CA PRO A 82 -4.86 -8.01 8.02
C PRO A 82 -5.90 -9.01 7.50
N GLY A 83 -7.09 -9.04 8.11
CA GLY A 83 -8.18 -9.91 7.66
C GLY A 83 -8.68 -9.56 6.26
N LEU A 84 -8.69 -8.29 5.87
CA LEU A 84 -9.05 -7.86 4.52
C LEU A 84 -7.95 -8.24 3.51
N VAL A 85 -6.69 -7.99 3.84
CA VAL A 85 -5.54 -8.41 3.01
C VAL A 85 -5.58 -9.90 2.72
N LYS A 86 -5.85 -10.74 3.76
CA LYS A 86 -5.99 -12.18 3.62
C LYS A 86 -7.12 -12.57 2.67
N GLU A 87 -8.27 -11.90 2.72
CA GLU A 87 -9.36 -12.18 1.78
C GLU A 87 -9.05 -11.72 0.36
N LEU A 88 -8.46 -10.53 0.21
CA LEU A 88 -8.10 -10.00 -1.11
C LEU A 88 -6.99 -10.83 -1.79
N SER A 89 -6.10 -11.47 -1.04
CA SER A 89 -5.09 -12.38 -1.62
C SER A 89 -5.68 -13.65 -2.22
N LYS A 90 -6.95 -13.99 -1.92
CA LYS A 90 -7.65 -15.13 -2.52
C LYS A 90 -8.26 -14.81 -3.89
N LEU A 91 -8.26 -13.53 -4.30
CA LEU A 91 -8.78 -13.14 -5.61
C LEU A 91 -7.95 -13.76 -6.73
N GLN A 92 -8.58 -14.62 -7.50
CA GLN A 92 -7.95 -15.33 -8.61
C GLN A 92 -8.30 -14.69 -9.95
N ASP A 93 -7.37 -14.77 -10.90
CA ASP A 93 -7.53 -14.23 -12.25
C ASP A 93 -8.20 -15.26 -13.20
N HIS A 94 -9.24 -15.96 -12.72
CA HIS A 94 -10.01 -16.84 -13.59
C HIS A 94 -11.06 -16.06 -14.38
N ALA A 95 -11.01 -16.15 -15.69
CA ALA A 95 -12.00 -15.51 -16.55
C ALA A 95 -12.37 -16.45 -17.71
N ALA A 96 -13.63 -16.41 -18.12
CA ALA A 96 -14.11 -17.18 -19.26
C ALA A 96 -13.37 -16.80 -20.55
N PHE A 97 -13.20 -17.73 -21.47
CA PHE A 97 -12.61 -17.47 -22.78
C PHE A 97 -13.46 -16.49 -23.60
N VAL A 98 -12.78 -15.70 -24.42
CA VAL A 98 -13.40 -14.72 -25.33
C VAL A 98 -13.43 -15.32 -26.73
N ASP A 99 -14.40 -14.90 -27.54
CA ASP A 99 -14.56 -15.31 -28.92
C ASP A 99 -13.29 -15.06 -29.75
N ASN A 100 -12.90 -16.08 -30.52
CA ASN A 100 -11.65 -16.10 -31.29
C ASN A 100 -11.59 -15.03 -32.38
N GLY A 101 -12.72 -14.71 -33.01
CA GLY A 101 -12.78 -13.67 -34.05
C GLY A 101 -12.41 -12.29 -33.53
N LEU A 102 -12.77 -11.99 -32.28
CA LEU A 102 -12.39 -10.74 -31.63
C LEU A 102 -10.89 -10.68 -31.30
N ILE A 103 -10.30 -11.81 -30.93
CA ILE A 103 -8.86 -11.92 -30.62
C ILE A 103 -8.02 -11.77 -31.87
N SER A 104 -8.40 -12.46 -32.96
CA SER A 104 -7.73 -12.34 -34.26
C SER A 104 -7.68 -10.89 -34.74
N GLY A 105 -8.81 -10.16 -34.62
CA GLY A 105 -8.85 -8.74 -34.99
C GLY A 105 -7.94 -7.84 -34.13
N ILE A 106 -7.69 -8.18 -32.87
CA ILE A 106 -6.72 -7.46 -32.02
C ILE A 106 -5.29 -7.78 -32.45
N LEU A 107 -4.97 -9.05 -32.71
CA LEU A 107 -3.66 -9.48 -33.17
C LEU A 107 -3.29 -8.79 -34.48
N GLU A 108 -4.12 -8.90 -35.51
CA GLU A 108 -3.88 -8.31 -36.83
C GLU A 108 -3.69 -6.80 -36.76
N LYS A 109 -4.54 -6.11 -35.99
CA LYS A 109 -4.41 -4.66 -35.79
C LYS A 109 -3.14 -4.28 -35.03
N SER A 110 -2.73 -5.08 -34.08
CA SER A 110 -1.56 -4.80 -33.22
C SER A 110 -0.25 -5.10 -33.93
N MET A 111 -0.22 -6.13 -34.77
CA MET A 111 0.95 -6.58 -35.52
C MET A 111 1.05 -5.94 -36.92
N GLY A 112 -0.02 -5.32 -37.40
CA GLY A 112 -0.04 -4.61 -38.70
C GLY A 112 -0.13 -5.52 -39.91
N GLY A 113 -0.62 -6.76 -39.77
CA GLY A 113 -0.77 -7.73 -40.86
C GLY A 113 -1.64 -8.92 -40.45
N SER A 114 -1.91 -9.85 -41.39
CA SER A 114 -2.67 -11.05 -41.07
C SER A 114 -1.87 -11.99 -40.16
N ILE A 115 -2.55 -12.81 -39.35
CA ILE A 115 -1.92 -13.77 -38.44
C ILE A 115 -0.94 -14.70 -39.19
N ASP A 116 -1.32 -15.19 -40.37
CA ASP A 116 -0.51 -16.10 -41.18
C ASP A 116 0.81 -15.49 -41.71
N GLN A 117 0.95 -14.15 -41.63
CA GLN A 117 2.23 -13.51 -41.95
C GLN A 117 3.27 -13.70 -40.88
N PHE A 118 2.83 -13.77 -39.63
CA PHE A 118 3.70 -13.83 -38.45
C PHE A 118 3.83 -15.24 -37.87
N PHE A 119 2.76 -16.04 -37.94
CA PHE A 119 2.73 -17.39 -37.38
C PHE A 119 2.49 -18.42 -38.50
N SER A 120 3.24 -19.52 -38.46
CA SER A 120 2.99 -20.68 -39.31
C SER A 120 1.87 -21.58 -38.78
N ASP A 121 1.67 -21.54 -37.45
CA ASP A 121 0.61 -22.20 -36.72
C ASP A 121 0.15 -21.30 -35.57
N PHE A 122 -1.17 -21.15 -35.39
CA PHE A 122 -1.76 -20.38 -34.32
C PHE A 122 -2.95 -21.15 -33.75
N ASP A 123 -2.79 -21.66 -32.51
CA ASP A 123 -3.89 -22.34 -31.82
C ASP A 123 -4.96 -21.31 -31.44
N GLN A 124 -6.11 -21.43 -32.07
CA GLN A 124 -7.24 -20.55 -31.78
C GLN A 124 -7.81 -20.78 -30.40
N THR A 125 -7.64 -21.97 -29.80
CA THR A 125 -8.08 -22.29 -28.46
C THR A 125 -7.03 -21.78 -27.47
N PRO A 126 -7.37 -20.80 -26.59
CA PRO A 126 -6.43 -20.34 -25.58
C PRO A 126 -6.17 -21.43 -24.54
N PHE A 127 -4.93 -21.64 -24.16
CA PHE A 127 -4.57 -22.60 -23.08
C PHE A 127 -4.63 -21.95 -21.69
N ALA A 128 -4.71 -20.62 -21.61
CA ALA A 128 -4.87 -19.89 -20.36
C ALA A 128 -5.68 -18.60 -20.55
N ALA A 129 -6.45 -18.21 -19.53
CA ALA A 129 -7.17 -16.95 -19.50
C ALA A 129 -7.04 -16.30 -18.14
N ALA A 130 -6.76 -14.99 -18.16
CA ALA A 130 -6.72 -14.13 -16.98
C ALA A 130 -7.76 -13.01 -17.10
N SER A 131 -7.90 -12.19 -16.08
CA SER A 131 -8.84 -11.08 -16.04
C SER A 131 -8.65 -10.08 -17.19
N LEU A 132 -7.41 -9.82 -17.61
CA LEU A 132 -7.05 -8.82 -18.61
C LEU A 132 -6.73 -9.39 -19.99
N CYS A 133 -6.41 -10.69 -20.09
CA CYS A 133 -5.88 -11.31 -21.31
C CYS A 133 -6.27 -12.77 -21.42
N GLN A 134 -5.98 -13.34 -22.58
CA GLN A 134 -5.86 -14.77 -22.78
C GLN A 134 -4.57 -15.11 -23.52
N VAL A 135 -4.11 -16.34 -23.40
CA VAL A 135 -2.81 -16.80 -23.91
C VAL A 135 -3.02 -17.95 -24.87
N HIS A 136 -2.47 -17.80 -26.07
CA HIS A 136 -2.53 -18.79 -27.15
C HIS A 136 -1.14 -19.36 -27.41
N ARG A 137 -1.10 -20.60 -27.87
CA ARG A 137 0.12 -21.22 -28.39
C ARG A 137 0.22 -20.91 -29.87
N ALA A 138 1.42 -20.60 -30.33
CA ALA A 138 1.67 -20.36 -31.74
C ALA A 138 3.10 -20.79 -32.13
N VAL A 139 3.40 -20.86 -33.44
CA VAL A 139 4.75 -21.07 -33.98
C VAL A 139 5.11 -19.86 -34.83
N LEU A 140 6.20 -19.17 -34.47
CA LEU A 140 6.71 -18.06 -35.28
C LEU A 140 7.13 -18.53 -36.67
N LYS A 141 6.62 -17.88 -37.72
CA LYS A 141 6.86 -18.31 -39.12
C LYS A 141 8.29 -18.16 -39.53
N LYS A 142 8.97 -17.13 -39.09
CA LYS A 142 10.33 -16.81 -39.50
C LYS A 142 11.37 -17.62 -38.73
N GLU A 143 11.21 -17.73 -37.42
CA GLU A 143 12.16 -18.36 -36.50
C GLU A 143 11.86 -19.83 -36.24
N GLY A 144 10.60 -20.28 -36.44
CA GLY A 144 10.16 -21.65 -36.17
C GLY A 144 10.00 -21.97 -34.67
N PHE A 145 10.11 -20.99 -33.79
CA PHE A 145 9.99 -21.21 -32.34
C PHE A 145 8.53 -21.30 -31.89
N THR A 146 8.26 -22.20 -30.96
CA THR A 146 6.96 -22.25 -30.28
C THR A 146 6.90 -21.14 -29.24
N VAL A 147 5.82 -20.34 -29.29
CA VAL A 147 5.64 -19.15 -28.50
C VAL A 147 4.30 -19.13 -27.78
N ALA A 148 4.26 -18.42 -26.66
CA ALA A 148 3.05 -18.03 -25.95
C ALA A 148 2.67 -16.60 -26.39
N VAL A 149 1.48 -16.44 -26.94
CA VAL A 149 0.94 -15.18 -27.41
C VAL A 149 -0.12 -14.68 -26.44
N LYS A 150 0.25 -13.73 -25.59
CA LYS A 150 -0.62 -13.07 -24.61
C LYS A 150 -1.34 -11.93 -25.28
N VAL A 151 -2.68 -12.01 -25.36
CA VAL A 151 -3.52 -11.04 -26.06
C VAL A 151 -4.49 -10.40 -25.09
N GLN A 152 -4.55 -9.06 -25.09
CA GLN A 152 -5.46 -8.29 -24.24
C GLN A 152 -6.91 -8.53 -24.63
N ARG A 153 -7.79 -8.64 -23.64
CA ARG A 153 -9.23 -8.82 -23.87
C ARG A 153 -9.84 -7.63 -24.62
N PRO A 154 -10.77 -7.90 -25.57
CA PRO A 154 -11.49 -6.85 -26.28
C PRO A 154 -12.21 -5.91 -25.31
N GLY A 155 -12.07 -4.61 -25.51
CA GLY A 155 -12.79 -3.59 -24.75
C GLY A 155 -12.37 -3.39 -23.30
N ILE A 156 -11.42 -4.20 -22.75
CA ILE A 156 -11.02 -4.15 -21.33
C ILE A 156 -10.54 -2.76 -20.91
N ARG A 157 -9.77 -2.05 -21.73
CA ARG A 157 -9.30 -0.69 -21.45
C ARG A 157 -10.49 0.29 -21.25
N LYS A 158 -11.51 0.20 -22.10
CA LYS A 158 -12.70 1.07 -21.99
C LYS A 158 -13.51 0.75 -20.72
N LEU A 159 -13.65 -0.54 -20.40
CA LEU A 159 -14.34 -0.97 -19.18
C LEU A 159 -13.60 -0.43 -17.95
N MET A 160 -12.28 -0.59 -17.89
CA MET A 160 -11.45 -0.10 -16.79
C MET A 160 -11.52 1.43 -16.63
N GLU A 161 -11.53 2.19 -17.73
CA GLU A 161 -11.70 3.65 -17.68
C GLU A 161 -13.02 4.05 -17.03
N VAL A 162 -14.13 3.36 -17.40
CA VAL A 162 -15.44 3.61 -16.81
C VAL A 162 -15.47 3.25 -15.33
N ASP A 163 -14.94 2.09 -14.97
CA ASP A 163 -14.88 1.62 -13.58
C ASP A 163 -14.03 2.56 -12.71
N LEU A 164 -12.90 3.03 -13.24
CA LEU A 164 -12.03 3.99 -12.57
C LEU A 164 -12.70 5.35 -12.36
N ASP A 165 -13.49 5.83 -13.33
CA ASP A 165 -14.25 7.08 -13.17
C ASP A 165 -15.31 6.94 -12.06
N ILE A 166 -15.97 5.79 -11.98
CA ILE A 166 -16.96 5.49 -10.93
C ILE A 166 -16.28 5.41 -9.56
N LEU A 167 -15.18 4.67 -9.46
CA LEU A 167 -14.44 4.52 -8.21
C LEU A 167 -13.87 5.84 -7.71
N LYS A 168 -13.41 6.70 -8.63
CA LYS A 168 -12.97 8.05 -8.26
C LYS A 168 -14.09 8.84 -7.60
N ALA A 169 -15.27 8.86 -8.23
CA ALA A 169 -16.42 9.57 -7.69
C ALA A 169 -16.86 9.03 -6.32
N ILE A 170 -16.78 7.71 -6.11
CA ILE A 170 -17.05 7.07 -4.83
C ILE A 170 -15.99 7.47 -3.78
N ALA A 171 -14.71 7.37 -4.13
CA ALA A 171 -13.60 7.69 -3.22
C ALA A 171 -13.63 9.16 -2.77
N ASP A 172 -13.84 10.09 -3.71
CA ASP A 172 -13.94 11.52 -3.42
C ASP A 172 -15.11 11.81 -2.46
N ARG A 173 -16.29 11.25 -2.73
CA ARG A 173 -17.48 11.43 -1.89
C ARG A 173 -17.33 10.84 -0.49
N LEU A 174 -16.78 9.64 -0.38
CA LEU A 174 -16.55 9.00 0.92
C LEU A 174 -15.51 9.77 1.74
N HIS A 175 -14.47 10.30 1.11
CA HIS A 175 -13.46 11.11 1.78
C HIS A 175 -14.05 12.42 2.33
N GLU A 176 -14.94 13.07 1.57
CA GLU A 176 -15.60 14.32 2.01
C GLU A 176 -16.55 14.10 3.18
N ARG A 177 -17.30 12.99 3.21
CA ARG A 177 -18.45 12.76 4.09
C ARG A 177 -18.21 11.84 5.26
N SER A 178 -17.13 11.07 5.28
CA SER A 178 -16.82 10.16 6.38
C SER A 178 -15.54 10.56 7.08
N THR A 179 -15.65 11.05 8.31
CA THR A 179 -14.50 11.39 9.15
C THR A 179 -13.64 10.15 9.45
N GLU A 180 -14.27 8.98 9.58
CA GLU A 180 -13.60 7.70 9.83
C GLU A 180 -12.71 7.27 8.65
N LEU A 181 -13.16 7.52 7.40
CA LEU A 181 -12.44 7.14 6.20
C LEU A 181 -11.39 8.16 5.74
N LYS A 182 -11.39 9.37 6.32
CA LYS A 182 -10.36 10.37 6.00
C LYS A 182 -8.95 9.92 6.37
N ILE A 183 -8.81 9.07 7.39
CA ILE A 183 -7.53 8.51 7.83
C ILE A 183 -6.84 7.73 6.69
N TYR A 184 -7.63 7.09 5.80
CA TYR A 184 -7.11 6.28 4.71
C TYR A 184 -6.73 7.08 3.47
N ASP A 185 -6.97 8.39 3.41
CA ASP A 185 -6.72 9.25 2.24
C ASP A 185 -7.16 8.59 0.91
N LEU A 186 -8.46 8.25 0.84
CA LEU A 186 -9.04 7.50 -0.28
C LEU A 186 -8.72 8.09 -1.67
N PRO A 187 -8.70 9.42 -1.89
CA PRO A 187 -8.32 10.00 -3.18
C PRO A 187 -6.87 9.68 -3.58
N ASN A 188 -5.94 9.72 -2.64
CA ASN A 188 -4.53 9.38 -2.90
C ASN A 188 -4.36 7.88 -3.14
N LEU A 189 -5.02 7.06 -2.32
CA LEU A 189 -5.05 5.60 -2.50
C LEU A 189 -5.59 5.23 -3.88
N PHE A 190 -6.70 5.84 -4.30
CA PHE A 190 -7.26 5.68 -5.63
C PHE A 190 -6.27 6.11 -6.73
N ARG A 191 -5.60 7.25 -6.57
CA ARG A 191 -4.63 7.75 -7.55
C ARG A 191 -3.48 6.76 -7.77
N VAL A 192 -2.94 6.20 -6.70
CA VAL A 192 -1.86 5.20 -6.75
C VAL A 192 -2.35 3.91 -7.42
N THR A 193 -3.53 3.42 -7.02
CA THR A 193 -4.14 2.21 -7.57
C THR A 193 -4.44 2.38 -9.07
N LYS A 194 -5.05 3.49 -9.47
CA LYS A 194 -5.30 3.83 -10.88
C LYS A 194 -4.01 3.82 -11.70
N ARG A 195 -2.95 4.45 -11.20
CA ARG A 195 -1.65 4.47 -11.88
C ARG A 195 -1.08 3.07 -12.10
N ASN A 196 -1.18 2.20 -11.11
CA ASN A 196 -0.70 0.82 -11.22
C ASN A 196 -1.57 0.01 -12.19
N LEU A 197 -2.88 0.13 -12.09
CA LEU A 197 -3.82 -0.57 -12.96
C LEU A 197 -3.65 -0.21 -14.44
N ILE A 198 -3.43 1.07 -14.76
CA ILE A 198 -3.17 1.50 -16.14
C ILE A 198 -1.85 0.92 -16.66
N LYS A 199 -0.85 0.75 -15.79
CA LYS A 199 0.42 0.12 -16.16
C LYS A 199 0.26 -1.35 -16.55
N GLU A 200 -0.67 -2.06 -15.94
CA GLU A 200 -0.99 -3.46 -16.24
C GLU A 200 -1.61 -3.65 -17.64
N LEU A 201 -2.20 -2.59 -18.21
CA LEU A 201 -2.74 -2.61 -19.57
C LEU A 201 -1.68 -2.44 -20.68
N ASP A 202 -0.44 -2.23 -20.33
CA ASP A 202 0.65 -2.05 -21.30
C ASP A 202 1.62 -3.23 -21.26
N PHE A 203 1.40 -4.23 -22.12
CA PHE A 203 2.23 -5.43 -22.17
C PHE A 203 3.66 -5.17 -22.64
N THR A 204 3.95 -4.01 -23.25
CA THR A 204 5.34 -3.65 -23.56
C THR A 204 6.18 -3.44 -22.30
N ARG A 205 5.53 -3.12 -21.17
CA ARG A 205 6.18 -2.98 -19.87
C ARG A 205 6.59 -4.34 -19.31
N GLU A 206 5.67 -5.31 -19.35
CA GLU A 206 5.94 -6.69 -18.95
C GLU A 206 7.07 -7.29 -19.80
N ALA A 207 7.00 -7.12 -21.12
CA ALA A 207 8.03 -7.53 -22.06
C ALA A 207 9.42 -6.94 -21.72
N ARG A 208 9.48 -5.64 -21.40
CA ARG A 208 10.73 -4.98 -20.96
C ARG A 208 11.19 -5.50 -19.61
N ASN A 209 10.28 -5.73 -18.66
CA ASN A 209 10.60 -6.27 -17.34
C ASN A 209 11.25 -7.66 -17.46
N MET A 210 10.70 -8.54 -18.31
CA MET A 210 11.28 -9.86 -18.58
C MET A 210 12.68 -9.75 -19.18
N LYS A 211 12.87 -8.86 -20.15
CA LYS A 211 14.20 -8.62 -20.75
C LYS A 211 15.22 -8.13 -19.72
N ILE A 212 14.81 -7.23 -18.83
CA ILE A 212 15.67 -6.74 -17.73
C ILE A 212 15.98 -7.87 -16.76
N ALA A 213 14.97 -8.64 -16.33
CA ALA A 213 15.14 -9.76 -15.42
C ALA A 213 16.12 -10.81 -15.99
N ARG A 214 15.98 -11.15 -17.27
CA ARG A 214 16.88 -12.07 -17.96
C ARG A 214 18.33 -11.57 -18.03
N ALA A 215 18.53 -10.24 -18.13
CA ALA A 215 19.87 -9.64 -18.17
C ALA A 215 20.64 -9.78 -16.84
N TYR A 216 19.95 -9.91 -15.71
CA TYR A 216 20.55 -10.22 -14.40
C TYR A 216 20.98 -11.68 -14.26
N LYS A 217 20.69 -12.54 -15.23
CA LYS A 217 21.03 -13.98 -15.24
C LYS A 217 20.60 -14.65 -13.92
N PRO A 218 19.30 -14.67 -13.61
CA PRO A 218 18.81 -15.31 -12.39
C PRO A 218 19.04 -16.82 -12.45
N ASP A 219 19.10 -17.45 -11.27
CA ASP A 219 19.28 -18.90 -11.16
C ASP A 219 18.01 -19.69 -11.60
N ILE A 220 16.87 -19.00 -11.79
CA ILE A 220 15.64 -19.51 -12.39
C ILE A 220 15.49 -19.01 -13.83
N TYR A 221 14.79 -19.78 -14.65
CA TYR A 221 14.61 -19.43 -16.04
C TYR A 221 13.59 -18.31 -16.23
N VAL A 222 13.90 -17.34 -17.07
CA VAL A 222 12.99 -16.30 -17.56
C VAL A 222 12.81 -16.49 -19.06
N PRO A 223 11.57 -16.69 -19.55
CA PRO A 223 11.31 -16.92 -20.96
C PRO A 223 11.84 -15.79 -21.85
N GLU A 224 12.28 -16.11 -23.03
CA GLU A 224 12.68 -15.11 -24.01
C GLU A 224 11.47 -14.33 -24.52
N VAL A 225 11.65 -13.02 -24.75
CA VAL A 225 10.60 -12.15 -25.27
C VAL A 225 10.98 -11.65 -26.65
N TYR A 226 10.08 -11.84 -27.59
CA TYR A 226 10.25 -11.44 -28.98
C TYR A 226 9.67 -10.04 -29.19
N LEU A 227 10.46 -9.00 -28.88
CA LEU A 227 10.00 -7.60 -28.82
C LEU A 227 9.44 -7.09 -30.15
N ASP A 228 9.93 -7.60 -31.28
CA ASP A 228 9.46 -7.20 -32.62
C ASP A 228 7.99 -7.60 -32.87
N TYR A 229 7.48 -8.56 -32.10
CA TYR A 229 6.10 -9.03 -32.14
C TYR A 229 5.25 -8.49 -30.98
N CYS A 230 5.82 -7.62 -30.11
CA CYS A 230 5.14 -7.08 -28.95
C CYS A 230 4.54 -5.69 -29.22
N SER A 231 3.38 -5.42 -28.59
CA SER A 231 2.70 -4.13 -28.59
C SER A 231 2.05 -3.87 -27.22
N GLU A 232 1.37 -2.74 -27.04
CA GLU A 232 0.60 -2.50 -25.81
C GLU A 232 -0.43 -3.61 -25.50
N ARG A 233 -0.92 -4.31 -26.54
CA ARG A 233 -2.02 -5.28 -26.42
C ARG A 233 -1.63 -6.71 -26.66
N VAL A 234 -0.44 -6.95 -27.16
CA VAL A 234 0.07 -8.27 -27.52
C VAL A 234 1.48 -8.41 -26.98
N MET A 235 1.76 -9.54 -26.32
CA MET A 235 3.10 -9.92 -25.93
C MET A 235 3.39 -11.32 -26.44
N VAL A 236 4.53 -11.49 -27.09
CA VAL A 236 5.00 -12.77 -27.61
C VAL A 236 6.25 -13.17 -26.85
N SER A 237 6.19 -14.31 -26.19
CA SER A 237 7.30 -14.88 -25.42
C SER A 237 7.47 -16.36 -25.74
N GLU A 238 8.60 -16.90 -25.37
CA GLU A 238 8.89 -18.32 -25.44
C GLU A 238 7.82 -19.15 -24.71
N TYR A 239 7.32 -20.18 -25.36
CA TYR A 239 6.42 -21.13 -24.72
C TYR A 239 7.23 -22.10 -23.83
N ILE A 240 6.83 -22.18 -22.57
CA ILE A 240 7.48 -23.10 -21.62
C ILE A 240 6.59 -24.33 -21.43
N GLU A 241 7.13 -25.48 -21.78
CA GLU A 241 6.51 -26.76 -21.52
C GLU A 241 6.84 -27.22 -20.08
N GLY A 242 5.81 -27.54 -19.30
CA GLY A 242 5.99 -27.95 -17.91
C GLY A 242 4.70 -27.92 -17.09
N ILE A 243 4.84 -28.11 -15.80
CA ILE A 243 3.74 -28.18 -14.83
C ILE A 243 3.68 -26.86 -14.07
N LYS A 244 2.50 -26.24 -14.01
CA LYS A 244 2.28 -25.09 -13.14
C LYS A 244 2.28 -25.52 -11.68
N LEU A 245 3.03 -24.82 -10.84
CA LEU A 245 3.09 -25.11 -9.41
C LEU A 245 1.75 -24.90 -8.68
N SER A 246 0.84 -24.12 -9.26
CA SER A 246 -0.53 -23.96 -8.72
C SER A 246 -1.42 -25.21 -8.94
N GLU A 247 -1.09 -26.03 -9.91
CA GLU A 247 -1.88 -27.23 -10.26
C GLU A 247 -1.37 -28.48 -9.53
N SER A 248 -0.06 -28.68 -9.54
CA SER A 248 0.59 -29.78 -8.81
C SER A 248 2.08 -29.48 -8.60
N ALA A 249 2.60 -29.96 -7.46
CA ALA A 249 4.04 -30.09 -7.23
C ALA A 249 4.54 -31.52 -7.50
N ASP A 250 3.64 -32.44 -7.89
CA ASP A 250 3.99 -33.80 -8.23
C ASP A 250 4.83 -33.85 -9.53
N GLY A 251 5.83 -34.69 -9.56
CA GLY A 251 6.73 -34.79 -10.73
C GLY A 251 7.97 -33.88 -10.68
N ILE A 252 8.15 -33.10 -9.61
CA ILE A 252 9.41 -32.39 -9.35
C ILE A 252 10.48 -33.41 -8.92
N THR A 253 11.58 -33.48 -9.63
CA THR A 253 12.61 -34.52 -9.43
C THR A 253 13.33 -34.38 -8.09
N ASP A 254 13.58 -33.15 -7.63
CA ASP A 254 14.21 -32.83 -6.33
C ASP A 254 13.51 -31.64 -5.69
N PRO A 255 12.38 -31.87 -4.99
CA PRO A 255 11.60 -30.77 -4.41
C PRO A 255 12.40 -29.89 -3.45
N HIS A 256 13.33 -30.46 -2.67
CA HIS A 256 14.13 -29.69 -1.73
C HIS A 256 15.06 -28.71 -2.46
N SER A 257 15.83 -29.20 -3.45
CA SER A 257 16.75 -28.36 -4.22
C SER A 257 16.00 -27.26 -5.00
N ILE A 258 14.87 -27.62 -5.59
CA ILE A 258 14.03 -26.68 -6.37
C ILE A 258 13.42 -25.59 -5.48
N ALA A 259 12.87 -25.96 -4.31
CA ALA A 259 12.33 -25.01 -3.35
C ALA A 259 13.43 -24.04 -2.84
N LYS A 260 14.60 -24.57 -2.52
CA LYS A 260 15.79 -23.79 -2.13
C LYS A 260 16.24 -22.85 -3.24
N GLN A 261 16.30 -23.31 -4.49
CA GLN A 261 16.67 -22.49 -5.64
C GLN A 261 15.71 -21.32 -5.83
N GLY A 262 14.39 -21.57 -5.77
CA GLY A 262 13.37 -20.53 -5.87
C GLY A 262 13.50 -19.46 -4.80
N LEU A 263 13.65 -19.88 -3.53
CA LEU A 263 13.84 -18.98 -2.40
C LEU A 263 15.13 -18.16 -2.53
N ASN A 264 16.26 -18.81 -2.82
CA ASN A 264 17.54 -18.15 -2.98
C ASN A 264 17.53 -17.14 -4.13
N THR A 265 16.83 -17.45 -5.21
CA THR A 265 16.66 -16.51 -6.31
C THR A 265 15.88 -15.27 -5.89
N ALA A 266 14.79 -15.42 -5.12
CA ALA A 266 14.03 -14.28 -4.61
C ALA A 266 14.90 -13.40 -3.68
N ILE A 267 15.66 -14.02 -2.77
CA ILE A 267 16.60 -13.31 -1.88
C ILE A 267 17.68 -12.57 -2.67
N LYS A 268 18.26 -13.22 -3.69
CA LYS A 268 19.28 -12.61 -4.55
C LYS A 268 18.73 -11.41 -5.31
N GLN A 269 17.57 -11.55 -5.94
CA GLN A 269 16.90 -10.46 -6.65
C GLN A 269 16.66 -9.25 -5.74
N ILE A 270 16.26 -9.47 -4.48
CA ILE A 270 16.01 -8.42 -3.50
C ILE A 270 17.31 -7.79 -3.01
N LEU A 271 18.24 -8.59 -2.51
CA LEU A 271 19.41 -8.09 -1.77
C LEU A 271 20.64 -7.79 -2.65
N GLU A 272 20.87 -8.57 -3.74
CA GLU A 272 22.01 -8.33 -4.63
C GLU A 272 21.62 -7.49 -5.85
N ASP A 273 20.58 -7.88 -6.58
CA ASP A 273 20.22 -7.25 -7.85
C ASP A 273 19.43 -5.94 -7.63
N GLY A 274 18.62 -5.86 -6.56
CA GLY A 274 17.72 -4.74 -6.30
C GLY A 274 16.59 -4.63 -7.34
N TYR A 275 16.41 -5.66 -8.16
CA TYR A 275 15.36 -5.81 -9.14
C TYR A 275 14.73 -7.18 -8.96
N PHE A 276 13.49 -7.24 -8.51
CA PHE A 276 12.87 -8.48 -8.06
C PHE A 276 11.44 -8.63 -8.57
N HIS A 277 11.03 -9.89 -8.72
CA HIS A 277 9.65 -10.23 -8.99
C HIS A 277 8.77 -9.90 -7.78
N ALA A 278 7.73 -9.08 -7.96
CA ALA A 278 6.92 -8.59 -6.84
C ALA A 278 5.83 -9.57 -6.39
N ASP A 279 5.50 -10.57 -7.19
CA ASP A 279 4.45 -11.55 -6.90
C ASP A 279 4.79 -12.98 -7.39
N PRO A 280 5.80 -13.65 -6.81
CA PRO A 280 6.26 -14.98 -7.23
C PRO A 280 5.33 -16.09 -6.72
N HIS A 281 4.02 -15.97 -6.98
CA HIS A 281 3.04 -16.98 -6.55
C HIS A 281 3.06 -18.22 -7.45
N PRO A 282 2.60 -19.39 -6.99
CA PRO A 282 2.69 -20.64 -7.72
C PRO A 282 2.06 -20.65 -9.13
N GLY A 283 1.07 -19.77 -9.37
CA GLY A 283 0.44 -19.61 -10.68
C GLY A 283 1.32 -18.96 -11.73
N ASN A 284 2.37 -18.23 -11.31
CA ASN A 284 3.35 -17.58 -12.20
C ASN A 284 4.62 -18.40 -12.39
N ILE A 285 4.67 -19.62 -11.83
CA ILE A 285 5.83 -20.48 -11.88
C ILE A 285 5.48 -21.80 -12.57
N ILE A 286 6.28 -22.16 -13.59
CA ILE A 286 6.23 -23.46 -14.27
C ILE A 286 7.52 -24.21 -13.91
N TYR A 287 7.37 -25.48 -13.54
CA TYR A 287 8.49 -26.42 -13.47
C TYR A 287 8.61 -27.15 -14.81
N SER A 288 9.71 -26.92 -15.50
CA SER A 288 10.09 -27.60 -16.75
C SER A 288 11.18 -28.63 -16.46
N ALA A 289 11.04 -29.84 -16.97
CA ALA A 289 12.07 -30.89 -16.82
C ALA A 289 13.42 -30.46 -17.46
N GLU A 290 13.39 -29.64 -18.51
CA GLU A 290 14.58 -29.18 -19.23
C GLU A 290 15.17 -27.91 -18.59
N LYS A 291 14.34 -26.95 -18.17
CA LYS A 291 14.75 -25.59 -17.77
C LYS A 291 14.65 -25.33 -16.26
N GLY A 292 14.14 -26.29 -15.48
CA GLY A 292 13.90 -26.12 -14.05
C GLY A 292 12.75 -25.16 -13.76
N LEU A 293 12.89 -24.33 -12.74
CA LEU A 293 11.89 -23.30 -12.40
C LEU A 293 11.90 -22.17 -13.42
N CYS A 294 10.72 -21.85 -13.94
CA CYS A 294 10.49 -20.77 -14.92
C CYS A 294 9.48 -19.77 -14.37
N LEU A 295 9.85 -18.50 -14.29
CA LEU A 295 8.93 -17.39 -13.95
C LEU A 295 8.36 -16.79 -15.24
N ILE A 296 7.05 -16.92 -15.44
CA ILE A 296 6.39 -16.64 -16.73
C ILE A 296 5.63 -15.30 -16.80
N ASP A 297 5.33 -14.65 -15.66
CA ASP A 297 4.64 -13.35 -15.60
C ASP A 297 5.53 -12.32 -14.90
N TRP A 298 5.83 -11.21 -15.55
CA TRP A 298 6.65 -10.12 -15.03
C TRP A 298 5.91 -8.77 -15.06
N GLY A 299 4.59 -8.82 -14.98
CA GLY A 299 3.74 -7.63 -14.94
C GLY A 299 4.08 -6.73 -13.75
N MET A 300 4.41 -7.35 -12.62
CA MET A 300 4.77 -6.65 -11.39
C MET A 300 6.22 -6.91 -10.97
N VAL A 301 7.00 -5.84 -10.90
CA VAL A 301 8.38 -5.86 -10.43
C VAL A 301 8.62 -4.79 -9.38
N GLY A 302 9.47 -5.09 -8.41
CA GLY A 302 9.95 -4.13 -7.43
C GLY A 302 11.38 -3.69 -7.73
N ARG A 303 11.75 -2.50 -7.22
CA ARG A 303 13.10 -1.96 -7.34
C ARG A 303 13.53 -1.39 -6.00
N LEU A 304 14.71 -1.76 -5.54
CA LEU A 304 15.34 -1.24 -4.34
C LEU A 304 16.61 -0.49 -4.69
N SER A 305 16.78 0.68 -4.09
CA SER A 305 18.05 1.38 -4.18
C SER A 305 19.15 0.62 -3.43
N GLU A 306 20.41 0.94 -3.72
CA GLU A 306 21.54 0.37 -2.99
C GLU A 306 21.43 0.65 -1.48
N ARG A 307 20.92 1.82 -1.12
CA ARG A 307 20.69 2.21 0.27
C ARG A 307 19.63 1.31 0.92
N ASP A 308 18.48 1.13 0.28
CA ASP A 308 17.40 0.31 0.84
C ASP A 308 17.85 -1.14 1.06
N ARG A 309 18.66 -1.68 0.13
CA ARG A 309 19.22 -3.02 0.27
C ARG A 309 20.15 -3.15 1.47
N TYR A 310 20.95 -2.12 1.76
CA TYR A 310 21.82 -2.12 2.96
C TYR A 310 20.99 -2.03 4.25
N GLU A 311 19.96 -1.19 4.28
CA GLU A 311 19.07 -1.10 5.44
C GLU A 311 18.33 -2.44 5.69
N LEU A 312 17.95 -3.16 4.61
CA LEU A 312 17.37 -4.49 4.73
C LEU A 312 18.34 -5.53 5.29
N ILE A 313 19.59 -5.49 4.89
CA ILE A 313 20.62 -6.39 5.44
C ILE A 313 20.80 -6.12 6.94
N ASP A 314 20.83 -4.85 7.37
CA ASP A 314 20.89 -4.48 8.77
C ASP A 314 19.63 -4.94 9.55
N LEU A 315 18.43 -4.81 8.93
CA LEU A 315 17.18 -5.30 9.51
C LEU A 315 17.17 -6.82 9.70
N ILE A 316 17.57 -7.57 8.68
CA ILE A 316 17.63 -9.03 8.77
C ILE A 316 18.69 -9.47 9.79
N ARG A 317 19.83 -8.78 9.84
CA ARG A 317 20.86 -9.01 10.84
C ARG A 317 20.32 -8.80 12.25
N ALA A 318 19.62 -7.69 12.51
CA ALA A 318 19.00 -7.41 13.79
C ALA A 318 18.03 -8.51 14.23
N ILE A 319 17.22 -9.03 13.27
CA ILE A 319 16.32 -10.16 13.52
C ILE A 319 17.09 -11.43 13.89
N VAL A 320 18.12 -11.79 13.11
CA VAL A 320 18.91 -13.02 13.34
C VAL A 320 19.69 -12.96 14.65
N GLU A 321 20.26 -11.81 14.99
CA GLU A 321 20.99 -11.55 16.23
C GLU A 321 20.06 -11.31 17.43
N LYS A 322 18.73 -11.23 17.21
CA LYS A 322 17.70 -10.88 18.21
C LYS A 322 17.98 -9.53 18.90
N ASP A 323 18.52 -8.59 18.16
CA ASP A 323 18.85 -7.27 18.64
C ASP A 323 17.69 -6.31 18.40
N SER A 324 16.82 -6.15 19.41
CA SER A 324 15.64 -5.25 19.34
C SER A 324 16.04 -3.78 19.18
N SER A 325 17.17 -3.36 19.73
CA SER A 325 17.65 -1.99 19.62
C SER A 325 18.10 -1.66 18.20
N LEU A 326 18.92 -2.51 17.59
CA LEU A 326 19.33 -2.38 16.18
C LEU A 326 18.12 -2.48 15.24
N LEU A 327 17.16 -3.37 15.54
CA LEU A 327 15.91 -3.51 14.78
C LEU A 327 15.11 -2.22 14.81
N MET A 328 14.89 -1.64 16.01
CA MET A 328 14.19 -0.37 16.19
C MET A 328 14.89 0.76 15.42
N GLU A 329 16.19 0.95 15.62
CA GLU A 329 16.94 2.00 14.93
C GLU A 329 16.84 1.88 13.41
N THR A 330 16.94 0.66 12.89
CA THR A 330 16.84 0.40 11.45
C THR A 330 15.43 0.70 10.94
N LEU A 331 14.40 0.26 11.66
CA LEU A 331 13.00 0.55 11.31
C LEU A 331 12.73 2.06 11.32
N LEU A 332 13.23 2.80 12.31
CA LEU A 332 13.07 4.26 12.39
C LEU A 332 13.81 5.00 11.25
N ARG A 333 14.91 4.43 10.71
CA ARG A 333 15.62 4.98 9.53
C ARG A 333 14.88 4.78 8.22
N ILE A 334 14.21 3.63 8.06
CA ILE A 334 13.53 3.27 6.81
C ILE A 334 12.08 3.74 6.74
N THR A 335 11.45 4.06 7.89
CA THR A 335 10.05 4.47 7.96
C THR A 335 9.89 5.99 7.92
N ILE A 336 8.71 6.43 7.50
CA ILE A 336 8.28 7.82 7.55
C ILE A 336 7.45 8.01 8.83
N LYS A 337 7.94 8.86 9.73
CA LYS A 337 7.26 9.18 11.00
C LYS A 337 6.13 10.18 10.75
N GLU A 338 4.91 9.88 11.18
CA GLU A 338 3.78 10.82 11.15
C GLU A 338 3.63 11.61 12.46
N ARG A 339 4.22 11.10 13.54
CA ARG A 339 4.26 11.74 14.87
C ARG A 339 5.54 11.32 15.60
N ASP A 340 5.80 11.95 16.73
CA ASP A 340 6.85 11.49 17.64
C ASP A 340 6.48 10.11 18.20
N VAL A 341 7.48 9.25 18.26
CA VAL A 341 7.38 7.85 18.69
C VAL A 341 8.10 7.71 20.03
N ASP A 342 7.51 6.98 20.95
CA ASP A 342 8.22 6.54 22.16
C ASP A 342 9.14 5.36 21.78
N ASP A 343 10.41 5.68 21.56
CA ASP A 343 11.42 4.72 21.14
C ASP A 343 11.55 3.54 22.14
N ARG A 344 11.40 3.81 23.46
CA ARG A 344 11.50 2.76 24.48
C ARG A 344 10.33 1.80 24.47
N ALA A 345 9.12 2.33 24.21
CA ALA A 345 7.92 1.51 24.10
C ALA A 345 8.01 0.63 22.84
N LEU A 346 8.40 1.21 21.70
CA LEU A 346 8.59 0.48 20.45
C LEU A 346 9.64 -0.62 20.58
N GLU A 347 10.80 -0.33 21.18
CA GLU A 347 11.86 -1.33 21.39
C GLU A 347 11.39 -2.52 22.22
N ARG A 348 10.60 -2.26 23.29
CA ARG A 348 10.04 -3.32 24.14
C ARG A 348 9.10 -4.23 23.37
N GLU A 349 8.18 -3.66 22.61
CA GLU A 349 7.22 -4.45 21.81
C GLU A 349 7.93 -5.22 20.69
N LEU A 350 8.95 -4.65 20.07
CA LEU A 350 9.79 -5.38 19.11
C LEU A 350 10.54 -6.55 19.77
N SER A 351 11.03 -6.37 21.00
CA SER A 351 11.65 -7.46 21.77
C SER A 351 10.63 -8.59 22.04
N GLU A 352 9.40 -8.25 22.44
CA GLU A 352 8.34 -9.24 22.66
C GLU A 352 7.99 -10.00 21.37
N VAL A 353 7.90 -9.31 20.23
CA VAL A 353 7.65 -9.92 18.91
C VAL A 353 8.78 -10.90 18.54
N LEU A 354 10.05 -10.50 18.76
CA LEU A 354 11.20 -11.37 18.50
C LEU A 354 11.19 -12.59 19.45
N ASP A 355 10.93 -12.40 20.75
CA ASP A 355 10.89 -13.47 21.72
C ASP A 355 9.79 -14.48 21.40
N LEU A 356 8.57 -14.03 21.06
CA LEU A 356 7.49 -14.91 20.63
C LEU A 356 7.86 -15.69 19.36
N PHE A 357 8.48 -15.04 18.41
CA PHE A 357 8.92 -15.68 17.17
C PHE A 357 9.98 -16.76 17.43
N PHE A 358 10.98 -16.49 18.26
CA PHE A 358 12.08 -17.41 18.54
C PHE A 358 11.80 -18.41 19.66
N SER A 359 10.71 -18.27 20.44
CA SER A 359 10.28 -19.25 21.47
C SER A 359 9.66 -20.51 20.89
N GLY A 360 9.17 -20.45 19.62
CA GLY A 360 8.64 -21.59 18.89
C GLY A 360 9.73 -22.62 18.52
N GLN A 361 9.31 -23.83 18.16
CA GLN A 361 10.25 -24.79 17.57
C GLN A 361 10.73 -24.25 16.22
N ILE A 362 12.05 -24.31 15.98
CA ILE A 362 12.70 -23.75 14.77
C ILE A 362 12.04 -24.19 13.45
N LYS A 363 11.36 -25.35 13.43
CA LYS A 363 10.67 -25.88 12.25
C LYS A 363 9.41 -25.10 11.85
N ASP A 364 8.80 -24.36 12.77
CA ASP A 364 7.55 -23.63 12.57
C ASP A 364 7.76 -22.13 12.34
N LEU A 365 9.01 -21.66 12.34
CA LEU A 365 9.36 -20.27 12.14
C LEU A 365 9.05 -19.82 10.70
N ASN A 366 8.07 -18.94 10.56
CA ASN A 366 7.65 -18.35 9.31
C ASN A 366 8.07 -16.87 9.28
N ILE A 367 9.10 -16.55 8.47
CA ILE A 367 9.61 -15.17 8.33
C ILE A 367 8.50 -14.22 7.89
N GLY A 368 7.59 -14.71 7.04
CA GLY A 368 6.45 -13.92 6.60
C GLY A 368 5.56 -13.46 7.76
N HIS A 369 5.28 -14.32 8.73
CA HIS A 369 4.50 -13.95 9.90
C HIS A 369 5.22 -12.92 10.78
N LEU A 370 6.53 -13.05 10.97
CA LEU A 370 7.33 -12.06 11.70
C LEU A 370 7.28 -10.69 11.01
N LEU A 371 7.50 -10.66 9.69
CA LEU A 371 7.49 -9.40 8.94
C LEU A 371 6.10 -8.74 8.96
N LEU A 372 5.03 -9.52 8.90
CA LEU A 372 3.67 -9.00 9.02
C LEU A 372 3.38 -8.47 10.44
N ALA A 373 3.83 -9.16 11.49
CA ALA A 373 3.71 -8.68 12.88
C ALA A 373 4.47 -7.34 13.07
N ILE A 374 5.66 -7.20 12.49
CA ILE A 374 6.40 -5.94 12.50
C ILE A 374 5.61 -4.85 11.76
N ILE A 375 5.00 -5.15 10.60
CA ILE A 375 4.16 -4.17 9.87
C ILE A 375 2.96 -3.73 10.71
N ASP A 376 2.30 -4.65 11.41
CA ASP A 376 1.16 -4.32 12.25
C ASP A 376 1.59 -3.41 13.42
N LEU A 377 2.72 -3.70 14.05
CA LEU A 377 3.31 -2.86 15.08
C LEU A 377 3.67 -1.46 14.54
N LEU A 378 4.33 -1.37 13.38
CA LEU A 378 4.65 -0.09 12.76
C LEU A 378 3.39 0.75 12.48
N ARG A 379 2.27 0.09 12.13
CA ARG A 379 0.97 0.77 11.92
C ARG A 379 0.44 1.37 13.22
N GLU A 380 0.53 0.66 14.36
CA GLU A 380 0.10 1.16 15.68
C GLU A 380 0.88 2.40 16.09
N TYR A 381 2.18 2.40 15.82
CA TYR A 381 3.07 3.54 16.06
C TYR A 381 3.00 4.63 14.98
N ARG A 382 2.12 4.49 13.97
CA ARG A 382 1.98 5.42 12.82
C ARG A 382 3.30 5.65 12.07
N LEU A 383 4.06 4.59 11.94
CA LEU A 383 5.27 4.52 11.14
C LEU A 383 4.92 3.92 9.77
N LYS A 384 5.13 4.67 8.71
CA LYS A 384 4.81 4.22 7.34
C LYS A 384 6.05 3.68 6.65
N LEU A 385 5.97 2.45 6.14
CA LEU A 385 6.99 1.89 5.27
C LEU A 385 6.89 2.50 3.85
N PRO A 386 8.02 2.76 3.19
CA PRO A 386 8.04 3.05 1.77
C PRO A 386 7.35 1.94 0.96
N PRO A 387 6.57 2.28 -0.10
CA PRO A 387 5.82 1.30 -0.87
C PRO A 387 6.69 0.16 -1.45
N ASP A 388 7.91 0.47 -1.86
CA ASP A 388 8.82 -0.53 -2.45
C ASP A 388 9.25 -1.59 -1.43
N LEU A 389 9.41 -1.21 -0.15
CA LEU A 389 9.70 -2.16 0.94
C LEU A 389 8.49 -3.03 1.27
N VAL A 390 7.27 -2.47 1.23
CA VAL A 390 6.03 -3.26 1.44
C VAL A 390 5.88 -4.32 0.36
N ILE A 391 6.10 -3.94 -0.91
CA ILE A 391 6.06 -4.87 -2.05
C ILE A 391 7.14 -5.96 -1.90
N MET A 392 8.34 -5.58 -1.44
CA MET A 392 9.43 -6.51 -1.19
C MET A 392 9.08 -7.53 -0.08
N ILE A 393 8.52 -7.07 1.04
CA ILE A 393 8.08 -7.96 2.12
C ILE A 393 7.05 -8.96 1.58
N LYS A 394 6.06 -8.50 0.82
CA LYS A 394 5.08 -9.40 0.19
C LYS A 394 5.76 -10.40 -0.75
N ALA A 395 6.67 -9.97 -1.60
CA ALA A 395 7.38 -10.85 -2.51
C ALA A 395 8.13 -11.96 -1.75
N LEU A 396 8.78 -11.61 -0.63
CA LEU A 396 9.48 -12.57 0.21
C LEU A 396 8.52 -13.56 0.89
N VAL A 397 7.40 -13.07 1.44
CA VAL A 397 6.33 -13.90 2.03
C VAL A 397 5.75 -14.86 1.00
N THR A 398 5.49 -14.38 -0.22
CA THR A 398 4.95 -15.20 -1.31
C THR A 398 5.97 -16.24 -1.77
N ALA A 399 7.25 -15.86 -1.91
CA ALA A 399 8.33 -16.79 -2.25
C ALA A 399 8.52 -17.89 -1.19
N GLU A 400 8.45 -17.53 0.11
CA GLU A 400 8.46 -18.49 1.22
C GLU A 400 7.28 -19.46 1.11
N GLY A 401 6.06 -18.94 0.93
CA GLY A 401 4.86 -19.76 0.78
C GLY A 401 4.96 -20.73 -0.40
N THR A 402 5.45 -20.24 -1.54
CA THR A 402 5.68 -21.07 -2.73
C THR A 402 6.73 -22.14 -2.50
N ALA A 403 7.85 -21.79 -1.87
CA ALA A 403 8.90 -22.75 -1.55
C ALA A 403 8.42 -23.85 -0.59
N ARG A 404 7.59 -23.51 0.41
CA ARG A 404 6.95 -24.47 1.33
C ARG A 404 5.88 -25.31 0.66
N GLN A 405 5.20 -24.80 -0.36
CA GLN A 405 4.27 -25.62 -1.16
C GLN A 405 5.02 -26.71 -1.93
N ILE A 406 6.23 -26.42 -2.44
CA ILE A 406 7.08 -27.40 -3.11
C ILE A 406 7.68 -28.38 -2.09
N TYR A 407 8.21 -27.87 -0.98
CA TYR A 407 8.84 -28.67 0.07
C TYR A 407 8.46 -28.15 1.47
N PRO A 408 7.43 -28.71 2.11
CA PRO A 408 6.89 -28.22 3.38
C PRO A 408 7.90 -28.18 4.56
N ALA A 409 8.90 -29.06 4.54
CA ALA A 409 9.93 -29.14 5.58
C ALA A 409 11.09 -28.14 5.39
N LEU A 410 11.02 -27.22 4.41
CA LEU A 410 12.07 -26.23 4.15
C LEU A 410 12.22 -25.27 5.33
N ASN A 411 13.43 -25.22 5.88
CA ASN A 411 13.76 -24.22 6.89
C ASN A 411 14.26 -22.95 6.21
N VAL A 412 13.35 -22.04 5.93
CA VAL A 412 13.59 -20.80 5.20
C VAL A 412 14.58 -19.90 5.92
N LEU A 413 14.56 -19.89 7.28
CA LEU A 413 15.47 -19.07 8.08
C LEU A 413 16.92 -19.51 7.92
N THR A 414 17.17 -20.82 7.99
CA THR A 414 18.53 -21.39 7.86
C THR A 414 19.10 -21.15 6.45
N GLU A 415 18.25 -21.27 5.43
CA GLU A 415 18.66 -21.01 4.05
C GLU A 415 18.95 -19.51 3.83
N ALA A 416 18.05 -18.65 4.32
CA ALA A 416 18.21 -17.20 4.25
C ALA A 416 19.46 -16.73 5.04
N GLU A 417 19.69 -17.25 6.24
CA GLU A 417 20.86 -16.92 7.08
C GLU A 417 22.17 -17.22 6.35
N THR A 418 22.25 -18.41 5.75
CA THR A 418 23.44 -18.84 5.01
C THR A 418 23.73 -17.89 3.85
N TYR A 419 22.66 -17.51 3.10
CA TYR A 419 22.78 -16.60 1.97
C TYR A 419 23.15 -15.17 2.41
N ILE A 420 22.54 -14.68 3.48
CA ILE A 420 22.80 -13.35 4.05
C ILE A 420 24.21 -13.23 4.58
N LYS A 421 24.73 -14.24 5.30
CA LYS A 421 26.13 -14.28 5.75
C LYS A 421 27.10 -14.16 4.56
N LYS A 422 26.79 -14.81 3.45
CA LYS A 422 27.56 -14.71 2.20
C LYS A 422 27.52 -13.30 1.61
N ILE A 423 26.36 -12.63 1.61
CA ILE A 423 26.24 -11.25 1.12
C ILE A 423 26.91 -10.27 2.07
N ALA A 424 26.68 -10.40 3.37
CA ALA A 424 27.32 -9.55 4.38
C ALA A 424 28.85 -9.63 4.32
N SER A 425 29.41 -10.83 4.14
CA SER A 425 30.85 -11.00 3.97
C SER A 425 31.39 -10.34 2.70
N LYS A 426 30.62 -10.30 1.60
CA LYS A 426 30.97 -9.55 0.38
C LYS A 426 30.98 -8.03 0.61
N ARG A 427 30.10 -7.51 1.48
CA ARG A 427 30.01 -6.07 1.82
C ARG A 427 31.28 -5.53 2.47
N TYR A 428 31.95 -6.34 3.28
CA TYR A 428 33.19 -5.97 3.97
C TYR A 428 34.46 -6.22 3.14
N ARG A 429 34.34 -6.64 1.87
CA ARG A 429 35.50 -6.70 0.98
C ARG A 429 36.07 -5.32 0.74
N SER A 430 37.38 -5.20 0.83
CA SER A 430 38.14 -3.96 0.73
C SER A 430 37.78 -3.05 -0.47
N GLU A 431 37.33 -3.61 -1.59
CA GLU A 431 36.95 -2.88 -2.79
C GLU A 431 35.68 -2.02 -2.60
N ILE A 432 34.65 -2.55 -1.92
CA ILE A 432 33.39 -1.81 -1.66
C ILE A 432 33.63 -0.72 -0.61
N LEU A 433 34.43 -1.03 0.41
CA LEU A 433 34.86 -0.06 1.42
C LEU A 433 35.64 1.09 0.76
N TRP A 434 36.55 0.78 -0.16
CA TRP A 434 37.34 1.77 -0.88
C TRP A 434 36.47 2.67 -1.78
N HIS A 435 35.49 2.10 -2.49
CA HIS A 435 34.53 2.88 -3.28
C HIS A 435 33.64 3.78 -2.40
N SER A 436 33.27 3.33 -1.22
CA SER A 436 32.47 4.12 -0.28
C SER A 436 33.29 5.24 0.34
N ILE A 437 34.54 4.97 0.73
CA ILE A 437 35.50 5.99 1.20
C ILE A 437 35.78 7.01 0.08
N LYS A 438 36.02 6.55 -1.14
CA LYS A 438 36.24 7.42 -2.30
C LYS A 438 35.03 8.31 -2.59
N ARG A 439 33.80 7.78 -2.55
CA ARG A 439 32.57 8.57 -2.68
C ARG A 439 32.39 9.57 -1.55
N ALA A 440 32.66 9.18 -0.29
CA ALA A 440 32.61 10.08 0.86
C ALA A 440 33.65 11.20 0.74
N PHE A 441 34.86 10.86 0.30
CA PHE A 441 35.93 11.83 0.06
C PHE A 441 35.58 12.84 -1.05
N PHE A 442 35.02 12.37 -2.19
CA PHE A 442 34.56 13.29 -3.23
C PHE A 442 33.35 14.15 -2.81
N LYS A 443 32.44 13.61 -2.00
CA LYS A 443 31.38 14.41 -1.38
C LYS A 443 31.92 15.46 -0.43
N PHE A 444 32.93 15.10 0.37
CA PHE A 444 33.61 16.03 1.27
C PHE A 444 34.32 17.16 0.48
N LEU A 445 35.03 16.81 -0.59
CA LEU A 445 35.66 17.80 -1.47
C LEU A 445 34.61 18.71 -2.18
N ALA A 446 33.48 18.16 -2.59
CA ALA A 446 32.40 18.94 -3.17
C ALA A 446 31.80 19.92 -2.15
N ILE A 447 31.62 19.48 -0.90
CA ILE A 447 31.15 20.35 0.19
C ILE A 447 32.17 21.45 0.47
N GLN A 448 33.48 21.14 0.52
CA GLN A 448 34.52 22.14 0.70
C GLN A 448 34.53 23.22 -0.42
N LYS A 449 34.24 22.84 -1.66
CA LYS A 449 34.13 23.78 -2.79
C LYS A 449 32.93 24.72 -2.65
N ASP A 450 31.83 24.24 -2.04
CA ASP A 450 30.61 25.03 -1.86
C ASP A 450 30.61 25.89 -0.58
N ILE A 451 31.45 25.56 0.42
CA ILE A 451 31.54 26.31 1.68
C ILE A 451 31.88 27.77 1.49
N PRO A 452 32.93 28.16 0.71
CA PRO A 452 33.26 29.57 0.51
C PRO A 452 32.12 30.35 -0.14
N VAL A 453 31.44 29.74 -1.12
CA VAL A 453 30.30 30.38 -1.81
C VAL A 453 29.10 30.54 -0.88
N ARG A 454 28.86 29.59 0.00
CA ARG A 454 27.77 29.67 1.00
C ARG A 454 28.09 30.70 2.09
N ILE A 455 29.33 30.77 2.54
CA ILE A 455 29.79 31.77 3.52
C ILE A 455 29.67 33.17 2.91
N LEU A 456 30.12 33.37 1.68
CA LEU A 456 29.98 34.64 0.98
C LEU A 456 28.52 35.06 0.79
N ARG A 457 27.61 34.11 0.47
CA ARG A 457 26.16 34.38 0.40
C ARG A 457 25.56 34.77 1.75
N ILE A 458 26.03 34.16 2.84
CA ILE A 458 25.60 34.53 4.20
C ILE A 458 26.14 35.90 4.55
N ALA A 459 27.41 36.18 4.26
CA ALA A 459 28.02 37.51 4.45
C ALA A 459 27.29 38.60 3.64
N ASP A 460 27.01 38.36 2.36
CA ASP A 460 26.21 39.25 1.51
C ASP A 460 24.79 39.51 2.07
N LYS A 461 24.15 38.48 2.64
CA LYS A 461 22.83 38.63 3.28
C LYS A 461 22.88 39.43 4.59
N ILE A 462 23.99 39.30 5.33
CA ILE A 462 24.21 40.10 6.55
C ILE A 462 24.46 41.56 6.15
N GLU A 463 25.28 41.79 5.13
CA GLU A 463 25.61 43.14 4.64
C GLU A 463 24.39 43.87 4.07
N ARG A 464 23.40 43.13 3.52
CA ARG A 464 22.15 43.69 2.97
C ARG A 464 21.01 43.77 3.97
N ASP A 465 21.23 43.50 5.26
CA ASP A 465 20.18 43.45 6.31
C ASP A 465 19.02 42.44 5.99
N GLU A 466 19.26 41.47 5.09
CA GLU A 466 18.26 40.49 4.64
C GLU A 466 18.24 39.20 5.48
N LEU A 467 18.95 39.17 6.61
CA LEU A 467 19.04 37.98 7.45
C LEU A 467 17.80 37.84 8.32
N ALA A 468 16.76 37.24 7.77
CA ALA A 468 15.55 36.93 8.51
C ALA A 468 15.69 35.55 9.22
N ILE A 469 15.88 35.55 10.52
CA ILE A 469 15.77 34.35 11.33
C ILE A 469 14.29 34.09 11.61
N ARG A 470 13.72 33.10 10.94
CA ARG A 470 12.35 32.67 11.23
C ARG A 470 12.38 31.71 12.42
N PHE A 471 12.01 32.21 13.57
CA PHE A 471 11.72 31.36 14.73
C PHE A 471 10.36 30.67 14.49
N ARG A 472 10.36 29.37 14.34
CA ARG A 472 9.13 28.57 14.34
C ARG A 472 8.92 28.07 15.76
N HIS A 473 8.07 28.75 16.51
CA HIS A 473 7.63 28.24 17.81
C HIS A 473 6.66 27.09 17.58
N GLU A 474 7.09 25.87 17.84
CA GLU A 474 6.20 24.70 17.95
C GLU A 474 5.52 24.79 19.33
N ASN A 475 4.20 24.68 19.39
CA ASN A 475 3.30 24.79 20.56
C ASN A 475 2.72 26.18 20.90
N LEU A 476 2.70 27.14 20.00
CA LEU A 476 1.94 28.38 20.23
C LEU A 476 0.43 28.16 20.38
N GLU A 477 -0.13 27.08 19.85
CA GLU A 477 -1.56 26.75 19.97
C GLU A 477 -1.94 26.46 21.43
N SER A 478 -1.11 25.78 22.21
CA SER A 478 -1.37 25.50 23.63
C SER A 478 -1.28 26.77 24.49
N VAL A 479 -0.36 27.69 24.16
CA VAL A 479 -0.20 28.99 24.84
C VAL A 479 -1.38 29.91 24.50
N ASN A 480 -1.82 29.92 23.22
CA ASN A 480 -2.99 30.71 22.81
C ASN A 480 -4.28 30.24 23.51
N HIS A 481 -4.53 28.92 23.54
CA HIS A 481 -5.67 28.36 24.25
C HIS A 481 -5.63 28.64 25.77
N THR A 482 -4.44 28.65 26.36
CA THR A 482 -4.26 28.96 27.77
C THR A 482 -4.55 30.45 28.03
N LEU A 483 -4.05 31.35 27.19
CA LEU A 483 -4.30 32.79 27.27
C LEU A 483 -5.77 33.13 27.03
N GLU A 484 -6.44 32.52 26.05
CA GLU A 484 -7.90 32.71 25.85
C GLU A 484 -8.71 32.25 27.06
N ASN A 485 -8.39 31.12 27.65
CA ASN A 485 -9.08 30.61 28.84
C ASN A 485 -8.86 31.53 30.06
N ILE A 486 -7.67 32.07 30.25
CA ILE A 486 -7.37 33.02 31.34
C ILE A 486 -8.11 34.32 31.09
N SER A 487 -8.06 34.88 29.87
CA SER A 487 -8.74 36.12 29.51
C SER A 487 -10.26 36.05 29.75
N ASN A 488 -10.88 34.97 29.30
CA ASN A 488 -12.30 34.72 29.49
C ASN A 488 -12.67 34.61 30.98
N ARG A 489 -11.87 33.92 31.78
CA ARG A 489 -12.11 33.79 33.24
C ARG A 489 -12.02 35.14 33.96
N VAL A 490 -11.03 35.96 33.60
CA VAL A 490 -10.87 37.32 34.16
C VAL A 490 -12.07 38.18 33.78
N ALA A 491 -12.48 38.16 32.49
CA ALA A 491 -13.63 38.93 32.02
C ALA A 491 -14.93 38.55 32.78
N PHE A 492 -15.22 37.24 32.94
CA PHE A 492 -16.37 36.78 33.70
C PHE A 492 -16.30 37.17 35.17
N SER A 493 -15.12 37.10 35.80
CA SER A 493 -14.94 37.52 37.20
C SER A 493 -15.23 39.01 37.42
N VAL A 494 -14.81 39.87 36.48
CA VAL A 494 -15.06 41.30 36.51
C VAL A 494 -16.56 41.59 36.34
N ILE A 495 -17.26 40.90 35.44
CA ILE A 495 -18.70 41.04 35.23
C ILE A 495 -19.47 40.63 36.50
N ILE A 496 -19.10 39.50 37.12
CA ILE A 496 -19.72 39.04 38.35
C ILE A 496 -19.50 40.06 39.49
N ALA A 497 -18.29 40.59 39.64
CA ALA A 497 -17.96 41.61 40.62
C ALA A 497 -18.79 42.91 40.41
N ALA A 498 -18.91 43.37 39.17
CA ALA A 498 -19.72 44.54 38.81
C ALA A 498 -21.21 44.32 39.11
N LEU A 499 -21.74 43.11 38.83
CA LEU A 499 -23.11 42.75 39.17
C LEU A 499 -23.36 42.76 40.70
N ILE A 500 -22.42 42.25 41.50
CA ILE A 500 -22.50 42.26 42.96
C ILE A 500 -22.52 43.71 43.52
N ILE A 501 -21.56 44.51 42.99
CA ILE A 501 -21.46 45.93 43.40
C ILE A 501 -22.73 46.70 43.02
N GLY A 502 -23.19 46.58 41.78
CA GLY A 502 -24.40 47.22 41.28
C GLY A 502 -25.65 46.79 42.05
N SER A 503 -25.80 45.50 42.36
CA SER A 503 -26.89 44.95 43.14
C SER A 503 -26.87 45.49 44.60
N SER A 504 -25.68 45.59 45.21
CA SER A 504 -25.48 46.17 46.53
C SER A 504 -25.91 47.66 46.59
N MET A 505 -25.47 48.42 45.54
CA MET A 505 -25.87 49.84 45.43
C MET A 505 -27.39 49.98 45.30
N ILE A 506 -28.07 49.15 44.52
CA ILE A 506 -29.52 49.18 44.34
C ILE A 506 -30.23 48.86 45.68
N ILE A 507 -29.73 47.87 46.41
CA ILE A 507 -30.32 47.53 47.76
C ILE A 507 -30.18 48.69 48.75
N THR A 508 -29.06 49.40 48.70
CA THR A 508 -28.85 50.56 49.66
C THR A 508 -29.65 51.77 49.27
N THR A 509 -30.08 51.96 48.01
CA THR A 509 -30.92 53.13 47.63
C THR A 509 -32.36 53.02 48.11
N GLY A 510 -32.85 51.83 48.40
CA GLY A 510 -34.20 51.63 48.91
C GLY A 510 -35.33 52.02 47.95
N ILE A 511 -35.08 52.12 46.63
CA ILE A 511 -36.06 52.58 45.64
C ILE A 511 -36.49 51.36 44.75
N GLY A 512 -37.80 51.18 44.62
CA GLY A 512 -38.38 50.20 43.66
C GLY A 512 -39.41 49.24 44.25
N PRO A 513 -39.96 48.30 43.54
CA PRO A 513 -40.78 47.23 44.06
C PRO A 513 -39.99 46.36 45.04
N PHE A 514 -40.59 46.09 46.25
CA PHE A 514 -39.94 45.34 47.32
C PHE A 514 -40.35 43.85 47.28
N ILE A 515 -39.40 42.95 47.47
CA ILE A 515 -39.61 41.53 47.73
C ILE A 515 -38.85 41.20 49.02
N PHE A 516 -39.54 40.64 50.04
CA PHE A 516 -39.01 40.36 51.40
C PHE A 516 -38.36 41.56 52.10
N GLY A 517 -38.83 42.79 51.80
CA GLY A 517 -38.31 44.00 52.41
C GLY A 517 -37.08 44.62 51.74
N PHE A 518 -36.63 44.11 50.61
CA PHE A 518 -35.52 44.64 49.85
C PHE A 518 -35.92 44.92 48.39
N PRO A 519 -35.27 45.87 47.69
CA PRO A 519 -35.54 46.16 46.30
C PRO A 519 -35.39 44.94 45.42
N ALA A 520 -36.42 44.57 44.65
CA ALA A 520 -36.48 43.34 43.83
C ALA A 520 -35.35 43.23 42.83
N LEU A 521 -34.98 44.35 42.19
CA LEU A 521 -33.88 44.39 41.24
C LEU A 521 -32.50 44.02 41.85
N GLY A 522 -32.26 44.43 43.10
CA GLY A 522 -31.04 44.10 43.83
C GLY A 522 -30.97 42.63 44.21
N ILE A 523 -32.10 42.04 44.67
CA ILE A 523 -32.15 40.58 44.96
C ILE A 523 -31.96 39.77 43.71
N ILE A 524 -32.57 40.13 42.57
CA ILE A 524 -32.40 39.44 41.29
C ILE A 524 -30.95 39.50 40.85
N GLY A 525 -30.27 40.64 40.95
CA GLY A 525 -28.87 40.80 40.57
C GLY A 525 -27.94 39.95 41.47
N TYR A 526 -28.19 39.84 42.77
CA TYR A 526 -27.42 38.91 43.62
C TYR A 526 -27.64 37.43 43.26
N LEU A 527 -28.88 37.06 42.96
CA LEU A 527 -29.19 35.70 42.56
C LEU A 527 -28.45 35.32 41.26
N ILE A 528 -28.47 36.20 40.25
CA ILE A 528 -27.78 35.99 38.98
C ILE A 528 -26.25 35.92 39.19
N SER A 529 -25.68 36.85 39.97
CA SER A 529 -24.23 36.84 40.23
C SER A 529 -23.77 35.62 41.03
N SER A 530 -24.59 35.14 41.97
CA SER A 530 -24.33 33.91 42.74
C SER A 530 -24.33 32.66 41.84
N LEU A 531 -25.31 32.55 40.95
CA LEU A 531 -25.43 31.46 40.00
C LEU A 531 -24.26 31.44 39.01
N LEU A 532 -23.89 32.60 38.46
CA LEU A 532 -22.74 32.76 37.54
C LEU A 532 -21.42 32.49 38.26
N GLY A 533 -21.26 32.91 39.52
CA GLY A 533 -20.09 32.63 40.35
C GLY A 533 -19.90 31.14 40.60
N LEU A 534 -20.99 30.45 40.97
CA LEU A 534 -20.98 29.02 41.21
C LEU A 534 -20.67 28.22 39.92
N TRP A 535 -21.24 28.65 38.81
CA TRP A 535 -20.94 28.09 37.49
C TRP A 535 -19.46 28.25 37.09
N LEU A 536 -18.89 29.45 37.33
CA LEU A 536 -17.47 29.71 37.07
C LEU A 536 -16.55 28.83 37.92
N ILE A 537 -16.87 28.64 39.20
CA ILE A 537 -16.13 27.77 40.12
C ILE A 537 -16.15 26.32 39.61
N VAL A 538 -17.31 25.82 39.19
CA VAL A 538 -17.44 24.46 38.65
C VAL A 538 -16.59 24.27 37.37
N ILE A 539 -16.56 25.26 36.49
CA ILE A 539 -15.70 25.23 35.29
C ILE A 539 -14.24 25.21 35.68
N ILE A 540 -13.79 26.02 36.61
CA ILE A 540 -12.39 26.06 37.05
C ILE A 540 -11.96 24.72 37.64
N ILE A 541 -12.81 24.07 38.44
CA ILE A 541 -12.54 22.78 39.08
C ILE A 541 -12.49 21.65 38.00
N ARG A 542 -13.44 21.66 37.05
CA ARG A 542 -13.45 20.67 35.95
C ARG A 542 -12.26 20.79 35.00
N THR A 543 -11.76 22.01 34.78
CA THR A 543 -10.61 22.22 33.87
C THR A 543 -9.27 21.91 34.53
N LYS A 544 -9.21 21.67 35.86
CA LYS A 544 -7.98 21.24 36.57
C LYS A 544 -7.68 19.72 36.49
N LYS A 545 -8.48 18.96 35.73
CA LYS A 545 -8.33 17.50 35.59
C LYS A 545 -7.64 17.07 34.28
N TYR A 546 -6.75 17.90 33.70
CA TYR A 546 -5.84 17.47 32.65
C TYR A 546 -4.48 18.17 32.79
#